data_8778dc25ed13a4342b99c99149f60e81
#
_entry.id   8778dc25ed13a4342b99c99149f60e81
#
_cell.length_a   1.000
_cell.length_b   1.000
_cell.length_c   1.000
_cell.angle_alpha   90.00
_cell.angle_beta   90.00
_cell.angle_gamma   90.00
#
_symmetry.space_group_name_H-M   'P 1'
#
loop_
_entity.id
_entity.type
_entity.pdbx_description
1 polymer ?
#
loop_
_entity_poly.entity_id
_entity_poly.type
_entity_poly.pdbx_seq_one_letter_code
_entity_poly.pdbx_strand_id
1 'polypeptide(L)'
;TPCMLYTFDSDGTKATGLYSLVEKKAYVLPLQDLPNRHIIVSCYGWIVNADERSELHLVNPITGEQIALPSVTTIEQVKPIYDDDAAAANGYKYLWHTGEVTVSDSSSILYYKAFVSCDPSMGGGYTVVLIHNPYCQLSFARAGDDKWTWLPPYSDYEDCFFKDGLLYAATLLGEIHMFDLTDPKVAPKIVMGKVKDFLYENIYIVEASCGNLLQIWRSDDLPKWDVPEGDEDDDHSFDSESEFDSESYVCDTNTIKVHKVSLTEGKIVEISSLDENLLFLGHGQTL
;
A
#
# COMPACT_ATOMS: atom_id res chain seq x y z
N THR A 1 -5.58 -17.52 -10.51
CA THR A 1 -4.27 -17.92 -11.07
C THR A 1 -3.30 -16.77 -10.89
N PRO A 2 -2.16 -16.94 -10.21
CA PRO A 2 -1.21 -15.85 -10.02
C PRO A 2 -0.59 -15.44 -11.35
N CYS A 3 -0.57 -14.13 -11.59
CA CYS A 3 0.01 -13.49 -12.77
C CYS A 3 0.97 -12.39 -12.35
N MET A 4 2.00 -12.14 -13.13
CA MET A 4 2.91 -11.00 -12.96
C MET A 4 2.53 -9.90 -13.95
N LEU A 5 2.28 -8.70 -13.43
CA LEU A 5 2.14 -7.50 -14.24
C LEU A 5 3.53 -6.89 -14.44
N TYR A 6 3.86 -6.47 -15.68
CA TYR A 6 5.14 -5.87 -16.00
C TYR A 6 4.98 -4.82 -17.11
N THR A 7 5.88 -3.87 -17.14
CA THR A 7 5.99 -2.90 -18.25
C THR A 7 7.18 -3.25 -19.13
N PHE A 8 7.06 -2.98 -20.43
CA PHE A 8 8.11 -3.20 -21.42
C PHE A 8 8.03 -2.15 -22.54
N ASP A 9 9.15 -1.96 -23.22
CA ASP A 9 9.19 -1.07 -24.37
C ASP A 9 8.75 -1.81 -25.64
N SER A 10 7.74 -1.26 -26.32
CA SER A 10 7.24 -1.74 -27.59
C SER A 10 7.27 -0.59 -28.60
N ASP A 11 8.16 -0.68 -29.58
CA ASP A 11 8.31 0.32 -30.66
C ASP A 11 8.44 1.78 -30.17
N GLY A 12 9.19 1.97 -29.08
CA GLY A 12 9.42 3.30 -28.49
C GLY A 12 8.28 3.83 -27.61
N THR A 13 7.29 2.99 -27.29
CA THR A 13 6.22 3.26 -26.34
C THR A 13 6.23 2.23 -25.23
N LYS A 14 5.93 2.69 -23.99
CA LYS A 14 5.76 1.77 -22.86
C LYS A 14 4.44 1.03 -22.99
N ALA A 15 4.47 -0.28 -22.88
CA ALA A 15 3.32 -1.16 -22.87
C ALA A 15 3.25 -1.96 -21.60
N THR A 16 2.06 -2.43 -21.24
CA THR A 16 1.84 -3.29 -20.08
C THR A 16 1.59 -4.71 -20.51
N GLY A 17 2.27 -5.65 -19.87
CA GLY A 17 2.12 -7.08 -20.08
C GLY A 17 1.66 -7.81 -18.83
N LEU A 18 1.01 -8.93 -19.03
CA LEU A 18 0.60 -9.87 -17.99
C LEU A 18 1.23 -11.23 -18.29
N TYR A 19 2.01 -11.76 -17.36
CA TYR A 19 2.58 -13.10 -17.48
C TYR A 19 1.86 -14.08 -16.56
N SER A 20 1.21 -15.08 -17.14
CA SER A 20 0.57 -16.16 -16.39
C SER A 20 1.61 -17.18 -15.94
N LEU A 21 1.79 -17.36 -14.65
CA LEU A 21 2.72 -18.33 -14.08
C LEU A 21 2.30 -19.77 -14.36
N VAL A 22 1.00 -20.03 -14.45
CA VAL A 22 0.46 -21.38 -14.71
C VAL A 22 0.59 -21.74 -16.19
N GLU A 23 0.18 -20.85 -17.07
CA GLU A 23 0.22 -21.08 -18.51
C GLU A 23 1.62 -20.86 -19.12
N LYS A 24 2.52 -20.21 -18.36
CA LYS A 24 3.86 -19.78 -18.79
C LYS A 24 3.79 -18.95 -20.09
N LYS A 25 2.82 -18.05 -20.15
CA LYS A 25 2.53 -17.25 -21.32
C LYS A 25 2.38 -15.77 -20.98
N ALA A 26 2.93 -14.92 -21.84
CA ALA A 26 2.79 -13.47 -21.77
C ALA A 26 1.62 -13.00 -22.65
N TYR A 27 0.90 -12.01 -22.13
CA TYR A 27 -0.20 -11.32 -22.80
C TYR A 27 0.10 -9.82 -22.79
N VAL A 28 -0.15 -9.13 -23.88
CA VAL A 28 -0.09 -7.67 -23.94
C VAL A 28 -1.46 -7.14 -23.58
N LEU A 29 -1.51 -6.22 -22.63
CA LEU A 29 -2.75 -5.60 -22.21
C LEU A 29 -3.08 -4.38 -23.09
N PRO A 30 -4.36 -4.15 -23.44
CA PRO A 30 -4.77 -3.06 -24.32
C PRO A 30 -4.85 -1.69 -23.60
N LEU A 31 -4.16 -1.52 -22.48
CA LEU A 31 -4.21 -0.33 -21.63
C LEU A 31 -3.01 0.57 -21.91
N GLN A 32 -3.17 1.54 -22.81
CA GLN A 32 -2.08 2.44 -23.22
C GLN A 32 -1.62 3.39 -22.11
N ASP A 33 -2.52 3.80 -21.21
CA ASP A 33 -2.21 4.78 -20.17
C ASP A 33 -1.67 4.15 -18.88
N LEU A 34 -1.81 2.84 -18.69
CA LEU A 34 -1.41 2.15 -17.46
C LEU A 34 0.10 2.25 -17.16
N PRO A 35 1.02 2.22 -18.14
CA PRO A 35 2.44 2.36 -17.88
C PRO A 35 2.85 3.71 -17.26
N ASN A 36 2.02 4.74 -17.42
CA ASN A 36 2.26 6.10 -16.91
C ASN A 36 1.55 6.35 -15.57
N ARG A 37 0.84 5.35 -15.03
CA ARG A 37 0.12 5.47 -13.77
C ARG A 37 0.90 4.80 -12.64
N HIS A 38 0.81 5.35 -11.46
CA HIS A 38 1.35 4.71 -10.26
C HIS A 38 0.44 3.55 -9.83
N ILE A 39 0.91 2.31 -9.97
CA ILE A 39 0.18 1.11 -9.55
C ILE A 39 0.41 0.89 -8.07
N ILE A 40 -0.69 0.88 -7.30
CA ILE A 40 -0.64 0.71 -5.84
C ILE A 40 -0.81 -0.75 -5.48
N VAL A 41 -1.82 -1.43 -6.07
CA VAL A 41 -2.14 -2.83 -5.76
C VAL A 41 -2.88 -3.49 -6.92
N SER A 42 -2.82 -4.83 -6.99
CA SER A 42 -3.74 -5.62 -7.80
C SER A 42 -4.51 -6.62 -6.92
N CYS A 43 -5.84 -6.70 -7.05
CA CYS A 43 -6.69 -7.60 -6.28
C CYS A 43 -7.93 -7.97 -7.08
N TYR A 44 -8.38 -9.22 -6.94
CA TYR A 44 -9.55 -9.75 -7.66
C TYR A 44 -9.52 -9.56 -9.18
N GLY A 45 -8.34 -9.46 -9.79
CA GLY A 45 -8.19 -9.15 -11.21
C GLY A 45 -8.35 -7.67 -11.58
N TRP A 46 -8.50 -6.79 -10.61
CA TRP A 46 -8.50 -5.34 -10.75
C TRP A 46 -7.19 -4.73 -10.26
N ILE A 47 -6.86 -3.55 -10.76
CA ILE A 47 -5.70 -2.76 -10.38
C ILE A 47 -6.18 -1.45 -9.77
N VAL A 48 -5.71 -1.14 -8.56
CA VAL A 48 -5.83 0.21 -7.99
C VAL A 48 -4.62 1.00 -8.44
N ASN A 49 -4.84 2.11 -9.09
CA ASN A 49 -3.78 2.99 -9.58
C ASN A 49 -4.13 4.45 -9.39
N ALA A 50 -3.12 5.30 -9.37
CA ALA A 50 -3.25 6.75 -9.34
C ALA A 50 -2.75 7.34 -10.66
N ASP A 51 -3.46 8.37 -11.14
CA ASP A 51 -3.04 9.16 -12.30
C ASP A 51 -2.05 10.28 -11.91
N GLU A 52 -1.65 11.09 -12.87
CA GLU A 52 -0.72 12.22 -12.69
C GLU A 52 -1.19 13.28 -11.67
N ARG A 53 -2.50 13.30 -11.38
CA ARG A 53 -3.10 14.19 -10.38
C ARG A 53 -3.36 13.51 -9.05
N SER A 54 -2.81 12.29 -8.87
CA SER A 54 -3.06 11.43 -7.71
C SER A 54 -4.53 11.01 -7.54
N GLU A 55 -5.37 11.14 -8.58
CA GLU A 55 -6.74 10.63 -8.55
C GLU A 55 -6.72 9.11 -8.74
N LEU A 56 -7.47 8.43 -7.90
CA LEU A 56 -7.48 6.98 -7.83
C LEU A 56 -8.53 6.34 -8.72
N HIS A 57 -8.14 5.23 -9.35
CA HIS A 57 -9.00 4.43 -10.20
C HIS A 57 -8.85 2.94 -9.92
N LEU A 58 -9.97 2.22 -10.00
CA LEU A 58 -9.98 0.78 -10.21
C LEU A 58 -9.99 0.52 -11.71
N VAL A 59 -9.09 -0.31 -12.19
CA VAL A 59 -9.00 -0.67 -13.61
C VAL A 59 -8.98 -2.18 -13.75
N ASN A 60 -9.90 -2.72 -14.54
CA ASN A 60 -9.84 -4.13 -14.93
C ASN A 60 -8.92 -4.25 -16.16
N PRO A 61 -7.74 -4.87 -16.04
CA PRO A 61 -6.76 -4.90 -17.12
C PRO A 61 -7.19 -5.78 -18.30
N ILE A 62 -8.16 -6.66 -18.12
CA ILE A 62 -8.65 -7.57 -19.17
C ILE A 62 -9.79 -6.93 -19.96
N THR A 63 -10.77 -6.31 -19.28
CA THR A 63 -11.94 -5.70 -19.94
C THR A 63 -11.70 -4.24 -20.33
N GLY A 64 -10.72 -3.57 -19.72
CA GLY A 64 -10.50 -2.13 -19.87
C GLY A 64 -11.49 -1.27 -19.07
N GLU A 65 -12.37 -1.89 -18.27
CA GLU A 65 -13.31 -1.16 -17.43
C GLU A 65 -12.57 -0.33 -16.38
N GLN A 66 -13.02 0.91 -16.17
CA GLN A 66 -12.45 1.82 -15.19
C GLN A 66 -13.54 2.38 -14.30
N ILE A 67 -13.27 2.42 -13.00
CA ILE A 67 -14.13 3.00 -11.98
C ILE A 67 -13.32 4.09 -11.26
N ALA A 68 -13.79 5.33 -11.31
CA ALA A 68 -13.19 6.41 -10.54
C ALA A 68 -13.52 6.24 -9.05
N LEU A 69 -12.52 6.38 -8.20
CA LEU A 69 -12.67 6.45 -6.74
C LEU A 69 -12.84 7.91 -6.30
N PRO A 70 -13.22 8.18 -5.04
CA PRO A 70 -13.32 9.55 -4.56
C PRO A 70 -12.03 10.34 -4.73
N SER A 71 -12.17 11.65 -5.01
CA SER A 71 -11.01 12.53 -5.21
C SER A 71 -10.06 12.53 -4.02
N VAL A 72 -8.76 12.57 -4.31
CA VAL A 72 -7.68 12.71 -3.33
C VAL A 72 -7.90 13.89 -2.36
N THR A 73 -8.52 14.97 -2.84
CA THR A 73 -8.81 16.17 -2.04
C THR A 73 -9.88 15.95 -0.97
N THR A 74 -10.58 14.82 -0.99
CA THR A 74 -11.55 14.43 0.03
C THR A 74 -10.95 13.61 1.16
N ILE A 75 -9.67 13.21 1.07
CA ILE A 75 -8.91 12.64 2.19
C ILE A 75 -8.74 13.74 3.24
N GLU A 76 -9.13 13.47 4.49
CA GLU A 76 -9.20 14.49 5.55
C GLU A 76 -7.88 15.23 5.77
N GLN A 77 -6.76 14.52 5.65
CA GLN A 77 -5.41 15.03 5.91
C GLN A 77 -4.75 15.68 4.68
N VAL A 78 -5.40 15.64 3.53
CA VAL A 78 -4.85 16.18 2.28
C VAL A 78 -5.55 17.47 1.91
N LYS A 79 -4.78 18.52 1.61
CA LYS A 79 -5.29 19.80 1.10
C LYS A 79 -4.61 20.15 -0.21
N PRO A 80 -5.37 20.51 -1.23
CA PRO A 80 -4.80 20.96 -2.50
C PRO A 80 -4.13 22.33 -2.33
N ILE A 81 -3.05 22.53 -3.09
CA ILE A 81 -2.39 23.82 -3.25
C ILE A 81 -2.75 24.32 -4.63
N TYR A 82 -3.20 25.57 -4.73
CA TYR A 82 -3.52 26.22 -5.99
C TYR A 82 -2.58 27.39 -6.20
N ASP A 83 -2.06 27.55 -7.42
CA ASP A 83 -1.46 28.79 -7.85
C ASP A 83 -2.58 29.83 -8.08
N ASP A 84 -2.26 31.12 -7.92
CA ASP A 84 -3.24 32.24 -7.94
C ASP A 84 -4.14 32.25 -9.18
N ASP A 85 -3.71 31.66 -10.30
CA ASP A 85 -4.44 31.63 -11.58
C ASP A 85 -4.78 30.20 -12.07
N ALA A 86 -4.52 29.13 -11.28
CA ALA A 86 -4.69 27.75 -11.73
C ALA A 86 -6.06 27.18 -11.37
N ALA A 87 -6.74 26.58 -12.36
CA ALA A 87 -8.00 25.85 -12.15
C ALA A 87 -7.80 24.45 -11.54
N ALA A 88 -6.57 23.92 -11.53
CA ALA A 88 -6.22 22.62 -10.99
C ALA A 88 -5.16 22.78 -9.87
N ALA A 89 -5.15 21.85 -8.93
CA ALA A 89 -4.15 21.82 -7.87
C ALA A 89 -2.74 21.63 -8.47
N ASN A 90 -1.77 22.38 -7.97
CA ASN A 90 -0.37 22.31 -8.35
C ASN A 90 0.44 21.40 -7.42
N GLY A 91 -0.19 20.98 -6.34
CA GLY A 91 0.38 20.07 -5.36
C GLY A 91 -0.57 19.84 -4.20
N TYR A 92 -0.10 19.07 -3.21
CA TYR A 92 -0.87 18.77 -2.02
C TYR A 92 -0.08 19.08 -0.76
N LYS A 93 -0.78 19.59 0.25
CA LYS A 93 -0.26 19.85 1.59
C LYS A 93 -0.88 18.90 2.58
N TYR A 94 -0.05 18.23 3.35
CA TYR A 94 -0.53 17.42 4.46
C TYR A 94 -0.80 18.25 5.70
N LEU A 95 -1.91 18.00 6.41
CA LEU A 95 -2.28 18.74 7.62
C LEU A 95 -1.27 18.59 8.76
N TRP A 96 -0.52 17.49 8.77
CA TRP A 96 0.43 17.14 9.84
C TRP A 96 1.89 17.24 9.43
N HIS A 97 2.15 17.71 8.23
CA HIS A 97 3.50 17.89 7.70
C HIS A 97 3.67 19.31 7.17
N THR A 98 4.83 19.90 7.38
CA THR A 98 5.14 21.25 6.88
C THR A 98 5.59 21.27 5.42
N GLY A 99 5.71 20.10 4.79
CA GLY A 99 6.16 19.97 3.41
C GLY A 99 5.04 20.13 2.39
N GLU A 100 5.39 20.62 1.23
CA GLU A 100 4.55 20.66 0.03
C GLU A 100 5.00 19.55 -0.91
N VAL A 101 4.03 18.83 -1.51
CA VAL A 101 4.30 17.74 -2.44
C VAL A 101 3.76 18.15 -3.80
N THR A 102 4.58 18.05 -4.84
CA THR A 102 4.14 18.34 -6.21
C THR A 102 3.19 17.28 -6.74
N VAL A 103 2.30 17.64 -7.66
CA VAL A 103 1.30 16.71 -8.21
C VAL A 103 1.94 15.51 -8.90
N SER A 104 3.06 15.70 -9.61
CA SER A 104 3.77 14.65 -10.32
C SER A 104 4.32 13.54 -9.42
N ASP A 105 4.74 13.90 -8.20
CA ASP A 105 5.37 12.97 -7.27
C ASP A 105 4.40 12.49 -6.17
N SER A 106 3.21 13.12 -6.10
CA SER A 106 2.27 12.92 -4.98
C SER A 106 1.77 11.50 -4.86
N SER A 107 1.53 10.80 -5.96
CA SER A 107 0.92 9.46 -5.90
C SER A 107 1.82 8.43 -5.26
N SER A 108 3.13 8.48 -5.52
CA SER A 108 4.11 7.56 -4.94
C SER A 108 4.37 7.82 -3.45
N ILE A 109 4.24 9.09 -3.04
CA ILE A 109 4.46 9.50 -1.65
C ILE A 109 3.16 9.38 -0.83
N LEU A 110 2.02 9.68 -1.46
CA LEU A 110 0.74 9.74 -0.75
C LEU A 110 0.19 8.36 -0.42
N TYR A 111 0.22 7.43 -1.38
CA TYR A 111 -0.41 6.12 -1.25
C TYR A 111 0.62 5.04 -0.96
N TYR A 112 0.48 4.40 0.20
CA TYR A 112 1.35 3.30 0.60
C TYR A 112 0.80 1.95 0.13
N LYS A 113 -0.45 1.64 0.47
CA LYS A 113 -1.16 0.42 0.05
C LYS A 113 -2.65 0.67 -0.17
N ALA A 114 -3.29 -0.23 -0.91
CA ALA A 114 -4.73 -0.25 -1.06
C ALA A 114 -5.27 -1.69 -0.91
N PHE A 115 -6.52 -1.82 -0.48
CA PHE A 115 -7.20 -3.10 -0.28
C PHE A 115 -8.64 -2.98 -0.78
N VAL A 116 -9.13 -4.02 -1.43
CA VAL A 116 -10.52 -4.08 -1.90
C VAL A 116 -11.20 -5.26 -1.23
N SER A 117 -12.40 -5.07 -0.73
CA SER A 117 -13.09 -6.07 0.09
C SER A 117 -13.61 -7.28 -0.71
N CYS A 118 -13.94 -7.08 -1.98
CA CYS A 118 -14.42 -8.13 -2.89
C CYS A 118 -14.28 -7.67 -4.35
N ASP A 119 -14.53 -8.59 -5.29
CA ASP A 119 -14.48 -8.31 -6.72
C ASP A 119 -15.53 -7.25 -7.12
N PRO A 120 -15.12 -6.08 -7.62
CA PRO A 120 -16.03 -5.03 -8.08
C PRO A 120 -16.97 -5.47 -9.21
N SER A 121 -16.62 -6.48 -10.01
CA SER A 121 -17.44 -6.99 -11.12
C SER A 121 -18.69 -7.75 -10.65
N MET A 122 -18.73 -8.19 -9.39
CA MET A 122 -19.83 -9.03 -8.89
C MET A 122 -21.15 -8.29 -8.63
N GLY A 123 -21.20 -6.98 -8.92
CA GLY A 123 -22.42 -6.17 -8.78
C GLY A 123 -22.89 -5.94 -7.34
N GLY A 124 -22.13 -6.41 -6.36
CA GLY A 124 -22.29 -6.10 -4.93
C GLY A 124 -21.52 -4.85 -4.54
N GLY A 125 -21.84 -4.28 -3.39
CA GLY A 125 -21.06 -3.18 -2.85
C GLY A 125 -19.67 -3.65 -2.44
N TYR A 126 -18.60 -3.07 -3.00
CA TYR A 126 -17.23 -3.23 -2.52
C TYR A 126 -16.80 -2.04 -1.67
N THR A 127 -15.77 -2.23 -0.88
CA THR A 127 -15.11 -1.18 -0.11
C THR A 127 -13.64 -1.15 -0.47
N VAL A 128 -13.10 0.02 -0.71
CA VAL A 128 -11.66 0.25 -0.88
C VAL A 128 -11.12 0.87 0.39
N VAL A 129 -10.02 0.34 0.91
CA VAL A 129 -9.28 0.88 2.04
C VAL A 129 -7.90 1.30 1.55
N LEU A 130 -7.45 2.47 1.96
CA LEU A 130 -6.11 2.98 1.70
C LEU A 130 -5.31 3.01 2.99
N ILE A 131 -4.05 2.61 2.90
CA ILE A 131 -3.00 3.09 3.81
C ILE A 131 -2.32 4.24 3.10
N HIS A 132 -2.33 5.42 3.70
CA HIS A 132 -1.83 6.63 3.07
C HIS A 132 -1.08 7.53 4.05
N ASN A 133 -0.24 8.41 3.51
CA ASN A 133 0.44 9.44 4.29
C ASN A 133 -0.50 10.61 4.64
N PRO A 134 -0.18 11.36 5.71
CA PRO A 134 0.97 11.21 6.60
C PRO A 134 0.75 10.08 7.63
N TYR A 135 1.82 9.42 8.03
CA TYR A 135 1.84 8.41 9.13
C TYR A 135 1.04 7.15 8.86
N CYS A 136 1.03 6.65 7.62
CA CYS A 136 0.40 5.36 7.25
C CYS A 136 -1.00 5.17 7.85
N GLN A 137 -1.87 6.19 7.65
CA GLN A 137 -3.24 6.20 8.16
C GLN A 137 -4.19 5.42 7.28
N LEU A 138 -5.35 5.07 7.83
CA LEU A 138 -6.41 4.41 7.11
C LEU A 138 -7.51 5.39 6.68
N SER A 139 -7.92 5.28 5.42
CA SER A 139 -9.18 5.84 4.92
C SER A 139 -9.90 4.82 4.07
N PHE A 140 -11.22 4.87 4.03
CA PHE A 140 -12.01 3.97 3.20
C PHE A 140 -13.08 4.71 2.40
N ALA A 141 -13.50 4.09 1.30
CA ALA A 141 -14.67 4.49 0.52
C ALA A 141 -15.42 3.23 0.06
N ARG A 142 -16.74 3.28 0.07
CA ARG A 142 -17.61 2.24 -0.49
C ARG A 142 -17.90 2.53 -1.96
N ALA A 143 -18.35 1.54 -2.68
CA ALA A 143 -18.84 1.74 -4.05
C ALA A 143 -19.88 2.85 -4.10
N GLY A 144 -19.60 3.90 -4.90
CA GLY A 144 -20.50 5.04 -5.09
C GLY A 144 -20.34 6.17 -4.06
N ASP A 145 -19.46 6.05 -3.08
CA ASP A 145 -19.13 7.16 -2.19
C ASP A 145 -18.43 8.28 -2.99
N ASP A 146 -18.68 9.53 -2.62
CA ASP A 146 -18.09 10.73 -3.23
C ASP A 146 -16.87 11.27 -2.45
N LYS A 147 -16.57 10.67 -1.30
CA LYS A 147 -15.46 11.08 -0.41
C LYS A 147 -14.86 9.91 0.35
N TRP A 148 -13.59 10.07 0.70
CA TRP A 148 -12.90 9.18 1.63
C TRP A 148 -13.36 9.44 3.07
N THR A 149 -13.51 8.38 3.84
CA THR A 149 -13.80 8.43 5.28
C THR A 149 -12.58 7.98 6.05
N TRP A 150 -12.04 8.84 6.88
CA TRP A 150 -10.91 8.52 7.75
C TRP A 150 -11.29 7.53 8.85
N LEU A 151 -10.37 6.60 9.15
CA LEU A 151 -10.48 5.62 10.25
C LEU A 151 -9.51 5.98 11.37
N PRO A 152 -9.98 6.57 12.49
CA PRO A 152 -9.13 6.79 13.65
C PRO A 152 -8.80 5.45 14.35
N PRO A 153 -7.72 5.38 15.13
CA PRO A 153 -6.72 6.40 15.41
C PRO A 153 -5.55 6.38 14.46
N TYR A 154 -4.62 7.31 14.65
CA TYR A 154 -3.27 7.21 14.08
C TYR A 154 -2.52 6.04 14.70
N SER A 155 -2.04 5.10 13.90
CA SER A 155 -1.39 3.91 14.43
C SER A 155 -0.31 3.33 13.51
N ASP A 156 0.19 4.09 12.55
CA ASP A 156 1.23 3.65 11.61
C ASP A 156 0.92 2.24 11.06
N TYR A 157 -0.15 2.15 10.27
CA TYR A 157 -0.59 0.87 9.71
C TYR A 157 0.32 0.40 8.59
N GLU A 158 0.63 -0.89 8.61
CA GLU A 158 1.53 -1.54 7.65
C GLU A 158 0.79 -2.38 6.62
N ASP A 159 -0.28 -3.06 7.03
CA ASP A 159 -1.03 -3.96 6.15
C ASP A 159 -2.45 -4.21 6.64
N CYS A 160 -3.33 -4.62 5.70
CA CYS A 160 -4.73 -4.93 6.01
C CYS A 160 -5.22 -6.15 5.26
N PHE A 161 -6.26 -6.79 5.79
CA PHE A 161 -7.04 -7.77 5.04
C PHE A 161 -8.50 -7.78 5.48
N PHE A 162 -9.37 -8.27 4.61
CA PHE A 162 -10.78 -8.44 4.91
C PHE A 162 -11.09 -9.90 5.24
N LYS A 163 -11.86 -10.11 6.32
CA LYS A 163 -12.37 -11.42 6.70
C LYS A 163 -13.76 -11.28 7.31
N ASP A 164 -14.71 -12.09 6.85
CA ASP A 164 -16.08 -12.15 7.36
C ASP A 164 -16.78 -10.78 7.40
N GLY A 165 -16.51 -9.91 6.41
CA GLY A 165 -17.05 -8.55 6.31
C GLY A 165 -16.37 -7.51 7.22
N LEU A 166 -15.35 -7.91 7.99
CA LEU A 166 -14.58 -7.04 8.87
C LEU A 166 -13.22 -6.72 8.26
N LEU A 167 -12.71 -5.52 8.55
CA LEU A 167 -11.35 -5.11 8.21
C LEU A 167 -10.42 -5.39 9.40
N TYR A 168 -9.32 -6.07 9.15
CA TYR A 168 -8.22 -6.25 10.09
C TYR A 168 -7.01 -5.47 9.60
N ALA A 169 -6.41 -4.65 10.44
CA ALA A 169 -5.28 -3.81 10.12
C ALA A 169 -4.14 -4.04 11.13
N ALA A 170 -2.96 -4.35 10.61
CA ALA A 170 -1.76 -4.52 11.41
C ALA A 170 -0.98 -3.21 11.47
N THR A 171 -0.50 -2.84 12.66
CA THR A 171 0.36 -1.68 12.86
C THR A 171 1.83 -2.06 12.77
N LEU A 172 2.70 -1.07 12.63
CA LEU A 172 4.18 -1.21 12.67
C LEU A 172 4.68 -1.99 13.91
N LEU A 173 3.95 -1.93 15.03
CA LEU A 173 4.29 -2.66 16.26
C LEU A 173 3.65 -4.05 16.37
N GLY A 174 3.05 -4.54 15.28
CA GLY A 174 2.42 -5.85 15.22
C GLY A 174 1.07 -5.96 15.94
N GLU A 175 0.54 -4.84 16.44
CA GLU A 175 -0.82 -4.76 16.99
C GLU A 175 -1.84 -4.98 15.85
N ILE A 176 -2.97 -5.63 16.13
CA ILE A 176 -4.03 -5.83 15.15
C ILE A 176 -5.31 -5.15 15.63
N HIS A 177 -5.78 -4.23 14.83
CA HIS A 177 -7.06 -3.56 14.97
C HIS A 177 -8.11 -4.17 14.04
N MET A 178 -9.32 -4.35 14.54
CA MET A 178 -10.47 -4.83 13.78
C MET A 178 -11.50 -3.70 13.68
N PHE A 179 -12.03 -3.48 12.47
CA PHE A 179 -13.06 -2.49 12.20
C PHE A 179 -14.27 -3.14 11.55
N ASP A 180 -15.45 -2.80 12.04
CA ASP A 180 -16.71 -3.01 11.33
C ASP A 180 -17.03 -1.73 10.54
N LEU A 181 -16.77 -1.77 9.23
CA LEU A 181 -17.01 -0.61 8.36
C LEU A 181 -18.50 -0.38 8.07
N THR A 182 -19.40 -1.25 8.51
CA THR A 182 -20.86 -1.08 8.37
C THR A 182 -21.45 -0.30 9.54
N ASP A 183 -20.73 -0.22 10.67
CA ASP A 183 -21.15 0.57 11.83
C ASP A 183 -21.11 2.07 11.47
N PRO A 184 -22.17 2.85 11.74
CA PRO A 184 -22.16 4.30 11.56
C PRO A 184 -21.15 5.03 12.45
N LYS A 185 -20.68 4.39 13.53
CA LYS A 185 -19.63 4.89 14.42
C LYS A 185 -18.43 3.94 14.40
N VAL A 186 -17.78 3.87 13.23
CA VAL A 186 -16.62 3.01 13.08
C VAL A 186 -15.56 3.34 14.14
N ALA A 187 -15.22 2.34 14.93
CA ALA A 187 -14.17 2.43 15.95
C ALA A 187 -13.33 1.16 15.96
N PRO A 188 -12.02 1.24 16.19
CA PRO A 188 -11.17 0.08 16.24
C PRO A 188 -11.45 -0.76 17.49
N LYS A 189 -11.44 -2.06 17.33
CA LYS A 189 -11.32 -3.01 18.42
C LYS A 189 -9.94 -3.64 18.36
N ILE A 190 -9.11 -3.43 19.37
CA ILE A 190 -7.82 -4.09 19.48
C ILE A 190 -8.07 -5.58 19.73
N VAL A 191 -7.70 -6.42 18.77
CA VAL A 191 -7.87 -7.88 18.86
C VAL A 191 -6.55 -8.59 19.13
N MET A 192 -5.43 -7.90 18.93
CA MET A 192 -4.11 -8.31 19.38
C MET A 192 -3.31 -7.07 19.78
N GLY A 193 -2.73 -7.07 20.96
CA GLY A 193 -1.88 -5.99 21.44
C GLY A 193 -0.49 -5.99 20.82
N LYS A 194 0.31 -5.00 21.14
CA LYS A 194 1.68 -4.84 20.68
C LYS A 194 2.51 -6.09 20.93
N VAL A 195 3.30 -6.46 19.93
CA VAL A 195 4.16 -7.64 19.95
C VAL A 195 5.62 -7.25 20.13
N LYS A 196 5.98 -6.03 19.73
CA LYS A 196 7.33 -5.47 19.81
C LYS A 196 7.29 -4.00 20.21
N ASP A 197 8.41 -3.54 20.79
CA ASP A 197 8.60 -2.14 21.16
C ASP A 197 9.33 -1.34 20.07
N PHE A 198 10.07 -2.00 19.17
CA PHE A 198 10.80 -1.39 18.06
C PHE A 198 10.82 -2.29 16.84
N LEU A 199 10.70 -1.69 15.62
CA LEU A 199 10.71 -2.44 14.36
C LEU A 199 11.48 -1.68 13.28
N TYR A 200 12.39 -2.42 12.63
CA TYR A 200 12.96 -2.12 11.32
C TYR A 200 12.40 -3.09 10.26
N GLU A 201 11.20 -3.65 10.47
CA GLU A 201 10.66 -4.73 9.66
C GLU A 201 9.32 -4.30 9.08
N ASN A 202 9.11 -4.55 7.79
CA ASN A 202 7.80 -4.43 7.16
C ASN A 202 6.89 -5.57 7.65
N ILE A 203 5.69 -5.24 8.09
CA ILE A 203 4.71 -6.21 8.56
C ILE A 203 3.67 -6.45 7.47
N TYR A 204 3.38 -7.72 7.24
CA TYR A 204 2.29 -8.17 6.39
C TYR A 204 1.36 -9.07 7.19
N ILE A 205 0.06 -9.02 6.85
CA ILE A 205 -0.97 -9.84 7.48
C ILE A 205 -1.81 -10.53 6.42
N VAL A 206 -1.96 -11.86 6.51
CA VAL A 206 -2.67 -12.66 5.51
C VAL A 206 -3.39 -13.83 6.14
N GLU A 207 -4.53 -14.20 5.58
CA GLU A 207 -5.19 -15.46 5.89
C GLU A 207 -4.69 -16.55 4.94
N ALA A 208 -4.05 -17.58 5.52
CA ALA A 208 -3.64 -18.76 4.76
C ALA A 208 -4.87 -19.58 4.30
N SER A 209 -4.71 -20.39 3.25
CA SER A 209 -5.78 -21.23 2.69
C SER A 209 -6.44 -22.18 3.71
N CYS A 210 -5.71 -22.54 4.78
CA CYS A 210 -6.23 -23.33 5.89
C CYS A 210 -7.02 -22.52 6.94
N GLY A 211 -7.24 -21.21 6.72
CA GLY A 211 -7.94 -20.29 7.63
C GLY A 211 -7.09 -19.77 8.79
N ASN A 212 -5.80 -20.13 8.87
CA ASN A 212 -4.90 -19.55 9.85
C ASN A 212 -4.54 -18.12 9.46
N LEU A 213 -4.56 -17.23 10.43
CA LEU A 213 -4.04 -15.88 10.26
C LEU A 213 -2.52 -15.90 10.47
N LEU A 214 -1.80 -15.32 9.52
CA LEU A 214 -0.34 -15.20 9.57
C LEU A 214 0.05 -13.74 9.64
N GLN A 215 1.08 -13.44 10.42
CA GLN A 215 1.79 -12.19 10.41
C GLN A 215 3.22 -12.44 9.95
N ILE A 216 3.65 -11.75 8.90
CA ILE A 216 4.97 -11.91 8.31
C ILE A 216 5.77 -10.66 8.59
N TRP A 217 6.99 -10.83 9.05
CA TRP A 217 7.94 -9.77 9.33
C TRP A 217 9.11 -9.89 8.37
N ARG A 218 9.30 -8.89 7.54
CA ARG A 218 10.38 -8.81 6.58
C ARG A 218 11.33 -7.72 7.00
N SER A 219 12.58 -8.09 7.29
CA SER A 219 13.67 -7.14 7.51
C SER A 219 14.46 -6.97 6.23
N ASP A 220 14.74 -5.73 5.88
CA ASP A 220 15.62 -5.38 4.79
C ASP A 220 16.98 -4.96 5.35
N ASP A 221 18.07 -5.20 4.61
CA ASP A 221 19.37 -4.67 4.98
C ASP A 221 19.32 -3.14 4.90
N LEU A 222 19.73 -2.48 5.98
CA LEU A 222 19.95 -1.04 5.92
C LEU A 222 21.00 -0.78 4.84
N PRO A 223 20.85 0.25 3.99
CA PRO A 223 21.89 0.67 3.07
C PRO A 223 23.17 0.83 3.86
N LYS A 224 24.23 0.10 3.49
CA LYS A 224 25.54 0.33 4.06
C LYS A 224 25.97 1.71 3.60
N TRP A 225 25.85 2.68 4.50
CA TRP A 225 26.53 3.94 4.31
C TRP A 225 28.00 3.60 4.38
N ASP A 226 28.72 3.67 3.25
CA ASP A 226 30.17 3.78 3.26
C ASP A 226 30.48 5.12 3.91
N VAL A 227 30.52 5.12 5.25
CA VAL A 227 31.11 6.23 5.99
C VAL A 227 32.61 6.19 5.63
N PRO A 228 33.15 7.19 4.92
CA PRO A 228 34.57 7.24 4.72
C PRO A 228 35.22 7.24 6.11
N GLU A 229 36.13 6.30 6.39
CA GLU A 229 37.01 6.36 7.55
C GLU A 229 37.89 7.59 7.35
N GLY A 230 37.49 8.74 7.87
CA GLY A 230 38.18 10.00 7.73
C GLY A 230 37.88 10.90 8.91
N ASP A 231 38.91 11.03 9.73
CA ASP A 231 39.26 12.10 10.67
C ASP A 231 38.13 12.72 11.51
N GLU A 232 38.13 12.38 12.79
CA GLU A 232 37.52 13.11 13.89
C GLU A 232 38.08 14.53 13.92
N ASP A 233 37.42 15.49 13.29
CA ASP A 233 37.50 16.94 13.57
C ASP A 233 37.05 17.72 12.32
N ASP A 234 35.74 17.87 12.13
CA ASP A 234 35.19 19.07 11.50
C ASP A 234 33.68 19.16 11.72
N ASP A 235 33.32 20.24 12.42
CA ASP A 235 31.95 20.70 12.69
C ASP A 235 31.29 21.18 11.37
N HIS A 236 30.85 20.24 10.54
CA HIS A 236 30.12 20.56 9.31
C HIS A 236 28.60 20.47 9.54
N SER A 237 28.00 21.65 9.54
CA SER A 237 26.58 21.88 9.37
C SER A 237 25.98 20.92 8.31
N PHE A 238 25.02 20.13 8.71
CA PHE A 238 24.22 19.28 7.85
C PHE A 238 23.45 20.15 6.85
N ASP A 239 24.02 20.35 5.67
CA ASP A 239 23.31 20.90 4.52
C ASP A 239 22.39 19.81 3.95
N SER A 240 21.09 19.93 4.21
CA SER A 240 20.04 18.95 3.91
C SER A 240 19.51 19.05 2.46
N GLU A 241 20.34 19.32 1.48
CA GLU A 241 19.99 19.37 0.05
C GLU A 241 20.70 18.30 -0.79
N SER A 242 20.83 17.08 -0.29
CA SER A 242 21.09 15.96 -1.19
C SER A 242 19.74 15.46 -1.73
N GLU A 243 19.48 15.67 -3.02
CA GLU A 243 18.41 15.03 -3.76
C GLU A 243 18.49 13.51 -3.50
N PHE A 244 17.56 13.02 -2.70
CA PHE A 244 17.37 11.60 -2.48
C PHE A 244 16.80 11.01 -3.77
N ASP A 245 17.69 10.46 -4.59
CA ASP A 245 17.30 9.69 -5.78
C ASP A 245 16.70 8.35 -5.29
N SER A 246 15.38 8.33 -5.11
CA SER A 246 14.64 7.19 -4.55
C SER A 246 14.56 5.99 -5.51
N GLU A 247 15.02 6.13 -6.75
CA GLU A 247 14.90 5.08 -7.76
C GLU A 247 16.02 4.01 -7.72
N SER A 248 17.07 4.16 -6.92
CA SER A 248 18.24 3.29 -6.98
C SER A 248 18.47 2.35 -5.79
N TYR A 249 17.69 2.44 -4.73
CA TYR A 249 17.91 1.58 -3.56
C TYR A 249 17.03 0.33 -3.59
N VAL A 250 17.53 -0.73 -4.21
CA VAL A 250 17.02 -2.09 -3.99
C VAL A 250 17.56 -2.56 -2.64
N CYS A 251 16.74 -2.46 -1.60
CA CYS A 251 17.08 -3.07 -0.32
C CYS A 251 16.94 -4.59 -0.43
N ASP A 252 18.03 -5.31 -0.23
CA ASP A 252 18.00 -6.77 -0.17
C ASP A 252 17.26 -7.22 1.09
N THR A 253 16.38 -8.21 0.93
CA THR A 253 15.69 -8.81 2.07
C THR A 253 16.69 -9.64 2.89
N ASN A 254 16.90 -9.26 4.15
CA ASN A 254 17.79 -9.95 5.06
C ASN A 254 17.12 -11.17 5.69
N THR A 255 15.96 -10.98 6.30
CA THR A 255 15.23 -12.06 6.97
C THR A 255 13.72 -11.94 6.75
N ILE A 256 13.07 -13.12 6.72
CA ILE A 256 11.62 -13.24 6.75
C ILE A 256 11.26 -14.16 7.92
N LYS A 257 10.44 -13.67 8.85
CA LYS A 257 9.86 -14.47 9.93
C LYS A 257 8.36 -14.57 9.72
N VAL A 258 7.83 -15.77 9.92
CA VAL A 258 6.39 -16.02 9.79
C VAL A 258 5.84 -16.43 11.15
N HIS A 259 4.76 -15.77 11.54
CA HIS A 259 4.10 -16.02 12.81
C HIS A 259 2.64 -16.41 12.58
N LYS A 260 2.21 -17.48 13.23
CA LYS A 260 0.78 -17.80 13.34
C LYS A 260 0.16 -16.92 14.41
N VAL A 261 -0.96 -16.29 14.08
CA VAL A 261 -1.70 -15.40 14.97
C VAL A 261 -2.91 -16.12 15.54
N SER A 262 -3.06 -16.09 16.86
CA SER A 262 -4.28 -16.52 17.56
C SER A 262 -5.01 -15.29 18.10
N LEU A 263 -6.03 -14.83 17.39
CA LEU A 263 -6.83 -13.67 17.82
C LEU A 263 -7.62 -13.96 19.10
N THR A 264 -7.96 -15.22 19.37
CA THR A 264 -8.69 -15.64 20.58
C THR A 264 -7.81 -15.62 21.82
N GLU A 265 -6.52 -15.92 21.66
CA GLU A 265 -5.54 -15.94 22.76
C GLU A 265 -4.74 -14.63 22.86
N GLY A 266 -4.82 -13.77 21.84
CA GLY A 266 -4.01 -12.56 21.72
C GLY A 266 -2.51 -12.85 21.66
N LYS A 267 -2.11 -13.94 20.94
CA LYS A 267 -0.73 -14.42 20.88
C LYS A 267 -0.29 -14.69 19.46
N ILE A 268 1.03 -14.56 19.24
CA ILE A 268 1.69 -15.01 18.03
C ILE A 268 2.72 -16.09 18.36
N VAL A 269 2.93 -17.02 17.42
CA VAL A 269 3.92 -18.08 17.52
C VAL A 269 4.67 -18.16 16.20
N GLU A 270 5.99 -18.03 16.25
CA GLU A 270 6.84 -18.21 15.07
C GLU A 270 6.71 -19.63 14.54
N ILE A 271 6.57 -19.78 13.23
CA ILE A 271 6.51 -21.06 12.53
C ILE A 271 7.67 -21.17 11.55
N SER A 272 8.19 -22.38 11.39
CA SER A 272 9.33 -22.65 10.51
C SER A 272 8.92 -23.22 9.15
N SER A 273 7.63 -23.44 8.91
CA SER A 273 7.10 -23.97 7.65
C SER A 273 5.76 -23.35 7.32
N LEU A 274 5.55 -23.09 6.04
CA LEU A 274 4.26 -22.71 5.46
C LEU A 274 3.44 -23.91 4.98
N ASP A 275 3.94 -25.15 5.24
CA ASP A 275 3.39 -26.40 4.74
C ASP A 275 3.24 -26.39 3.21
N GLU A 276 2.02 -26.51 2.69
CA GLU A 276 1.73 -26.50 1.26
C GLU A 276 1.43 -25.11 0.70
N ASN A 277 1.57 -24.04 1.51
CA ASN A 277 1.29 -22.67 1.07
C ASN A 277 2.52 -22.00 0.48
N LEU A 278 2.30 -21.15 -0.51
CA LEU A 278 3.28 -20.23 -1.07
C LEU A 278 2.89 -18.80 -0.68
N LEU A 279 3.88 -18.02 -0.31
CA LEU A 279 3.70 -16.63 0.07
C LEU A 279 4.36 -15.73 -0.98
N PHE A 280 3.60 -14.78 -1.50
CA PHE A 280 4.11 -13.73 -2.37
C PHE A 280 4.06 -12.41 -1.61
N LEU A 281 5.22 -11.81 -1.39
CA LEU A 281 5.35 -10.51 -0.74
C LEU A 281 5.76 -9.47 -1.79
N GLY A 282 5.01 -8.39 -1.87
CA GLY A 282 5.31 -7.24 -2.73
C GLY A 282 5.17 -5.93 -1.97
N HIS A 283 5.58 -4.82 -2.58
CA HIS A 283 5.41 -3.49 -1.95
C HIS A 283 3.96 -3.16 -1.64
N GLY A 284 3.03 -3.57 -2.47
CA GLY A 284 1.61 -3.28 -2.33
C GLY A 284 0.71 -4.48 -2.03
N GLN A 285 1.25 -5.69 -1.91
CA GLN A 285 0.43 -6.91 -1.77
C GLN A 285 1.07 -8.00 -0.93
N THR A 286 0.20 -8.71 -0.22
CA THR A 286 0.47 -10.05 0.35
C THR A 286 -0.55 -11.03 -0.22
N LEU A 287 -0.08 -12.11 -0.85
CA LEU A 287 -0.89 -13.18 -1.43
C LEU A 287 -0.42 -14.53 -0.93
#